data_ce55165b8a90c4228ad4b531a079c526
#
_entry.id   ce55165b8a90c4228ad4b531a079c526
#
_cell.length_a   1.000
_cell.length_b   1.000
_cell.length_c   1.000
_cell.angle_alpha   90.00
_cell.angle_beta   90.00
_cell.angle_gamma   90.00
#
_symmetry.space_group_name_H-M   'P 1'
#
loop_
_entity.id
_entity.type
_entity.pdbx_description
1 polymer ?
#
loop_
_entity_poly.entity_id
_entity_poly.type
_entity_poly.pdbx_seq_one_letter_code
_entity_poly.pdbx_strand_id
1 'polypeptide(L)'
;MIQTTTQTVPVTLKAVGENSMRIDGSKTNYDDWRDDLARDGYAVVKGAIPKERADAYANRMYEWLEGFNLGFDRNDLSTVHRDRLPTINERGMCLSYAVTHKDFAWGVRGEPGVVGAFEEIYDDKDLIVSFDAINFTFPNKPGFRCMQGLVNLLPNGPDDGGLIVCPGGHLLSDEFHKDMADEPRIPAWTPEWYGFTENGLKWLEKKGLKWVKVCAEPGDFLLWDSCTPHYNLGSKTNQLRFAVYTCYMPVSHATQEDLVRKKDAFERHVGTTHWPNARHAGSNLAKRDGKDDPYNRFEPVNKPALDERTFKLTGIPYIKA
;
A
#
# COMPACT_ATOMS: atom_id res chain seq x y z
N MET A 1 6.60 -18.71 24.57
CA MET A 1 7.51 -17.64 25.05
C MET A 1 8.59 -17.50 23.98
N ILE A 2 8.55 -16.40 23.21
CA ILE A 2 9.60 -16.08 22.23
C ILE A 2 10.68 -15.37 23.05
N GLN A 3 11.85 -16.00 23.19
CA GLN A 3 13.02 -15.30 23.73
C GLN A 3 13.54 -14.35 22.65
N THR A 4 13.22 -13.06 22.79
CA THR A 4 13.79 -11.99 22.00
C THR A 4 15.18 -11.64 22.54
N THR A 5 16.21 -12.20 21.94
CA THR A 5 17.56 -11.63 22.07
C THR A 5 17.59 -10.35 21.22
N THR A 6 17.45 -9.20 21.87
CA THR A 6 17.61 -7.87 21.25
C THR A 6 19.07 -7.67 20.89
N GLN A 7 19.47 -8.01 19.66
CA GLN A 7 20.69 -7.46 19.07
C GLN A 7 20.32 -6.09 18.52
N THR A 8 20.81 -5.04 19.18
CA THR A 8 20.74 -3.67 18.66
C THR A 8 21.72 -3.53 17.50
N VAL A 9 21.17 -3.31 16.30
CA VAL A 9 21.97 -2.98 15.12
C VAL A 9 22.30 -1.48 15.21
N PRO A 10 23.58 -1.06 15.16
CA PRO A 10 23.92 0.35 15.17
C PRO A 10 23.52 0.99 13.83
N VAL A 11 22.54 1.88 13.87
CA VAL A 11 22.09 2.68 12.71
C VAL A 11 22.55 4.11 12.89
N THR A 12 23.32 4.62 11.93
CA THR A 12 23.67 6.04 11.88
C THR A 12 22.48 6.80 11.31
N LEU A 13 21.74 7.50 12.16
CA LEU A 13 20.62 8.33 11.73
C LEU A 13 21.16 9.52 10.93
N LYS A 14 20.78 9.62 9.65
CA LYS A 14 20.98 10.82 8.83
C LYS A 14 19.89 11.85 9.16
N ALA A 15 20.20 13.13 8.98
CA ALA A 15 19.22 14.20 9.22
C ALA A 15 17.99 14.02 8.33
N VAL A 16 16.81 14.14 8.93
CA VAL A 16 15.52 14.08 8.22
C VAL A 16 15.44 15.34 7.33
N GLY A 17 15.41 15.18 6.01
CA GLY A 17 15.23 16.32 5.10
C GLY A 17 15.64 16.08 3.65
N GLU A 18 16.42 15.09 3.35
CA GLU A 18 16.76 14.76 1.97
C GLU A 18 15.90 13.58 1.48
N ASN A 19 15.20 13.79 0.36
CA ASN A 19 14.55 12.72 -0.37
C ASN A 19 15.62 11.77 -0.88
N SER A 20 15.84 10.66 -0.20
CA SER A 20 16.94 9.74 -0.47
C SER A 20 16.62 8.72 -1.55
N MET A 21 15.51 8.88 -2.25
CA MET A 21 15.27 8.09 -3.45
C MET A 21 16.37 8.38 -4.47
N ARG A 22 17.06 7.34 -4.91
CA ARG A 22 18.19 7.45 -5.83
C ARG A 22 17.82 7.20 -7.30
N ILE A 23 16.54 7.08 -7.59
CA ILE A 23 16.06 7.03 -8.98
C ILE A 23 16.03 8.44 -9.51
N ASP A 24 17.04 8.78 -10.29
CA ASP A 24 17.18 10.07 -10.96
C ASP A 24 17.00 9.87 -12.47
N GLY A 25 15.87 10.34 -13.00
CA GLY A 25 15.53 10.27 -14.43
C GLY A 25 16.46 11.04 -15.35
N SER A 26 17.43 11.81 -14.80
CA SER A 26 18.36 12.61 -15.59
C SER A 26 19.67 11.89 -15.92
N LYS A 27 20.00 10.76 -15.30
CA LYS A 27 21.39 10.28 -15.27
C LYS A 27 21.66 8.86 -15.71
N THR A 28 20.68 7.95 -15.73
CA THR A 28 20.99 6.53 -15.87
C THR A 28 19.95 5.81 -16.67
N ASN A 29 20.42 4.91 -17.51
CA ASN A 29 19.65 3.81 -18.04
C ASN A 29 19.87 2.64 -17.07
N TYR A 30 18.81 2.19 -16.40
CA TYR A 30 18.84 1.06 -15.47
C TYR A 30 18.65 -0.27 -16.20
N ASP A 31 18.13 -0.22 -17.44
CA ASP A 31 17.74 -1.37 -18.25
C ASP A 31 16.67 -2.26 -17.60
N ASP A 32 15.85 -1.68 -16.71
CA ASP A 32 14.77 -2.37 -16.03
C ASP A 32 13.59 -1.42 -15.68
N TRP A 33 12.67 -1.89 -14.83
CA TRP A 33 11.48 -1.17 -14.39
C TRP A 33 11.76 0.20 -13.75
N ARG A 34 12.99 0.48 -13.30
CA ARG A 34 13.39 1.79 -12.74
C ARG A 34 13.38 2.89 -13.79
N ASP A 35 13.65 2.55 -15.06
CA ASP A 35 13.56 3.51 -16.15
C ASP A 35 12.11 3.97 -16.37
N ASP A 36 11.15 3.03 -16.25
CA ASP A 36 9.72 3.37 -16.31
C ASP A 36 9.32 4.25 -15.12
N LEU A 37 9.77 3.92 -13.91
CA LEU A 37 9.48 4.70 -12.70
C LEU A 37 10.05 6.13 -12.82
N ALA A 38 11.26 6.28 -13.33
CA ALA A 38 11.90 7.59 -13.51
C ALA A 38 11.19 8.43 -14.58
N ARG A 39 10.81 7.82 -15.70
CA ARG A 39 10.19 8.50 -16.84
C ARG A 39 8.71 8.79 -16.59
N ASP A 40 7.97 7.82 -16.13
CA ASP A 40 6.51 7.84 -16.07
C ASP A 40 5.96 8.09 -14.66
N GLY A 41 6.82 7.97 -13.63
CA GLY A 41 6.44 8.09 -12.23
C GLY A 41 5.71 6.86 -11.68
N TYR A 42 5.65 5.78 -12.44
CA TYR A 42 5.15 4.47 -12.00
C TYR A 42 5.85 3.35 -12.76
N ALA A 43 5.86 2.17 -12.16
CA ALA A 43 6.36 0.95 -12.78
C ALA A 43 5.55 -0.28 -12.35
N VAL A 44 5.63 -1.33 -13.15
CA VAL A 44 5.12 -2.66 -12.79
C VAL A 44 6.30 -3.62 -12.75
N VAL A 45 6.72 -4.00 -11.55
CA VAL A 45 7.74 -5.03 -11.34
C VAL A 45 7.09 -6.38 -11.58
N LYS A 46 7.30 -6.91 -12.77
CA LYS A 46 6.68 -8.17 -13.20
C LYS A 46 7.20 -9.35 -12.40
N GLY A 47 6.27 -10.16 -11.89
CA GLY A 47 6.61 -11.39 -11.17
C GLY A 47 7.45 -11.15 -9.91
N ALA A 48 7.29 -10.00 -9.23
CA ALA A 48 7.96 -9.72 -7.96
C ALA A 48 7.68 -10.81 -6.92
N ILE A 49 6.51 -11.43 -7.02
CA ILE A 49 6.16 -12.66 -6.31
C ILE A 49 5.89 -13.74 -7.37
N PRO A 50 6.53 -14.91 -7.30
CA PRO A 50 6.19 -16.06 -8.15
C PRO A 50 4.71 -16.38 -8.08
N LYS A 51 4.12 -16.70 -9.25
CA LYS A 51 2.67 -16.88 -9.40
C LYS A 51 2.09 -17.87 -8.38
N GLU A 52 2.77 -18.98 -8.13
CA GLU A 52 2.30 -20.02 -7.20
C GLU A 52 2.16 -19.47 -5.75
N ARG A 53 3.07 -18.59 -5.33
CA ARG A 53 2.97 -17.94 -4.01
C ARG A 53 1.92 -16.85 -4.00
N ALA A 54 1.78 -16.09 -5.09
CA ALA A 54 0.71 -15.10 -5.23
C ALA A 54 -0.68 -15.77 -5.16
N ASP A 55 -0.88 -16.89 -5.85
CA ASP A 55 -2.10 -17.68 -5.81
C ASP A 55 -2.35 -18.22 -4.38
N ALA A 56 -1.31 -18.65 -3.67
CA ALA A 56 -1.44 -19.11 -2.28
C ALA A 56 -1.85 -17.97 -1.34
N TYR A 57 -1.34 -16.75 -1.53
CA TYR A 57 -1.79 -15.59 -0.75
C TYR A 57 -3.24 -15.21 -1.08
N ALA A 58 -3.62 -15.22 -2.35
CA ALA A 58 -5.00 -14.98 -2.77
C ALA A 58 -5.97 -16.00 -2.13
N ASN A 59 -5.60 -17.28 -2.12
CA ASN A 59 -6.41 -18.32 -1.48
C ASN A 59 -6.60 -18.08 0.02
N ARG A 60 -5.55 -17.67 0.75
CA ARG A 60 -5.65 -17.30 2.17
C ARG A 60 -6.54 -16.07 2.40
N MET A 61 -6.57 -15.13 1.47
CA MET A 61 -7.49 -13.99 1.52
C MET A 61 -8.94 -14.43 1.33
N TYR A 62 -9.22 -15.36 0.42
CA TYR A 62 -10.55 -15.97 0.29
C TYR A 62 -10.95 -16.71 1.57
N GLU A 63 -10.08 -17.56 2.11
CA GLU A 63 -10.32 -18.28 3.37
C GLU A 63 -10.61 -17.33 4.55
N TRP A 64 -9.92 -16.19 4.57
CA TRP A 64 -10.16 -15.17 5.59
C TRP A 64 -11.55 -14.55 5.46
N LEU A 65 -12.01 -14.25 4.24
CA LEU A 65 -13.36 -13.73 3.96
C LEU A 65 -14.44 -14.76 4.35
N GLU A 66 -14.27 -16.02 3.91
CA GLU A 66 -15.19 -17.12 4.21
C GLU A 66 -15.25 -17.43 5.70
N GLY A 67 -14.13 -17.30 6.41
CA GLY A 67 -14.01 -17.53 7.84
C GLY A 67 -14.78 -16.56 8.75
N PHE A 68 -15.50 -15.57 8.20
CA PHE A 68 -16.50 -14.78 8.92
C PHE A 68 -17.86 -15.49 8.99
N ASN A 69 -18.08 -16.51 8.17
CA ASN A 69 -19.34 -17.30 8.12
C ASN A 69 -20.58 -16.43 7.86
N LEU A 70 -20.43 -15.37 7.05
CA LEU A 70 -21.51 -14.45 6.68
C LEU A 70 -22.25 -14.91 5.40
N GLY A 71 -21.82 -16.02 4.78
CA GLY A 71 -22.43 -16.57 3.58
C GLY A 71 -21.78 -16.10 2.29
N PHE A 72 -20.57 -15.53 2.33
CA PHE A 72 -19.72 -15.35 1.16
C PHE A 72 -19.17 -16.71 0.71
N ASP A 73 -19.25 -16.97 -0.58
CA ASP A 73 -18.67 -18.16 -1.25
C ASP A 73 -17.88 -17.67 -2.48
N ARG A 74 -16.58 -17.97 -2.52
CA ARG A 74 -15.69 -17.60 -3.63
C ARG A 74 -16.12 -18.17 -4.98
N ASN A 75 -16.87 -19.26 -4.98
CA ASN A 75 -17.35 -19.93 -6.21
C ASN A 75 -18.71 -19.41 -6.69
N ASP A 76 -19.38 -18.57 -5.89
CA ASP A 76 -20.65 -17.95 -6.24
C ASP A 76 -20.57 -16.42 -6.07
N LEU A 77 -20.30 -15.73 -7.19
CA LEU A 77 -20.17 -14.27 -7.21
C LEU A 77 -21.46 -13.53 -6.79
N SER A 78 -22.63 -14.19 -6.83
CA SER A 78 -23.88 -13.59 -6.32
C SER A 78 -23.85 -13.39 -4.80
N THR A 79 -22.93 -14.06 -4.11
CA THR A 79 -22.68 -13.90 -2.67
C THR A 79 -21.82 -12.69 -2.32
N VAL A 80 -21.25 -12.01 -3.32
CA VAL A 80 -20.52 -10.75 -3.15
C VAL A 80 -21.50 -9.63 -2.80
N HIS A 81 -21.86 -9.58 -1.53
CA HIS A 81 -22.81 -8.59 -1.02
C HIS A 81 -22.33 -8.10 0.36
N ARG A 82 -22.59 -6.81 0.65
CA ARG A 82 -22.17 -6.16 1.90
C ARG A 82 -22.51 -6.97 3.15
N ASP A 83 -23.69 -7.60 3.18
CA ASP A 83 -24.17 -8.34 4.35
C ASP A 83 -23.51 -9.72 4.51
N ARG A 84 -22.83 -10.19 3.45
CA ARG A 84 -22.11 -11.47 3.43
C ARG A 84 -20.59 -11.33 3.53
N LEU A 85 -20.11 -10.11 3.78
CA LEU A 85 -18.69 -9.78 3.88
C LEU A 85 -18.39 -9.05 5.19
N PRO A 86 -17.16 -9.09 5.70
CA PRO A 86 -16.72 -8.21 6.76
C PRO A 86 -16.85 -6.74 6.31
N THR A 87 -16.81 -5.81 7.25
CA THR A 87 -16.89 -4.38 6.91
C THR A 87 -15.66 -3.95 6.13
N ILE A 88 -15.90 -3.58 4.89
CA ILE A 88 -14.92 -3.07 3.93
C ILE A 88 -15.44 -1.70 3.49
N ASN A 89 -14.58 -0.70 3.43
CA ASN A 89 -15.02 0.64 3.05
C ASN A 89 -15.35 0.71 1.54
N GLU A 90 -15.95 1.82 1.11
CA GLU A 90 -16.37 2.08 -0.28
C GLU A 90 -15.21 1.99 -1.31
N ARG A 91 -13.96 2.08 -0.83
CA ARG A 91 -12.75 1.98 -1.65
C ARG A 91 -12.17 0.57 -1.66
N GLY A 92 -12.87 -0.40 -1.11
CA GLY A 92 -12.39 -1.78 -0.97
C GLY A 92 -11.30 -1.96 0.08
N MET A 93 -11.03 -0.96 0.93
CA MET A 93 -9.97 -1.02 1.91
C MET A 93 -10.47 -1.62 3.22
N CYS A 94 -9.76 -2.61 3.72
CA CYS A 94 -9.97 -3.19 5.04
C CYS A 94 -8.75 -2.92 5.93
N LEU A 95 -8.97 -2.23 7.03
CA LEU A 95 -7.96 -1.88 8.04
C LEU A 95 -8.28 -2.50 9.40
N SER A 96 -9.52 -3.02 9.55
CA SER A 96 -10.04 -3.58 10.79
C SER A 96 -9.77 -5.10 10.90
N TYR A 97 -10.22 -5.72 11.99
CA TYR A 97 -10.14 -7.17 12.22
C TYR A 97 -8.72 -7.73 12.30
N ALA A 98 -7.74 -6.89 12.60
CA ALA A 98 -6.31 -7.23 12.59
C ALA A 98 -5.80 -7.82 11.26
N VAL A 99 -6.50 -7.54 10.14
CA VAL A 99 -6.20 -8.11 8.83
C VAL A 99 -4.83 -7.68 8.32
N THR A 100 -4.41 -6.47 8.66
CA THR A 100 -3.10 -5.92 8.27
C THR A 100 -1.93 -6.69 8.88
N HIS A 101 -2.17 -7.48 9.92
CA HIS A 101 -1.20 -8.34 10.59
C HIS A 101 -1.44 -9.84 10.37
N LYS A 102 -2.31 -10.20 9.42
CA LYS A 102 -2.49 -11.60 9.02
C LYS A 102 -1.23 -12.18 8.36
N ASP A 103 -1.11 -13.50 8.44
CA ASP A 103 -0.04 -14.27 7.85
C ASP A 103 0.20 -13.98 6.36
N PHE A 104 -0.86 -13.87 5.55
CA PHE A 104 -0.73 -13.52 4.13
C PHE A 104 -0.21 -12.09 3.92
N ALA A 105 -0.62 -11.13 4.77
CA ALA A 105 -0.17 -9.75 4.65
C ALA A 105 1.34 -9.63 4.96
N TRP A 106 1.79 -10.32 5.99
CA TRP A 106 3.21 -10.37 6.31
C TRP A 106 4.02 -11.22 5.33
N GLY A 107 3.42 -12.29 4.80
CA GLY A 107 4.03 -13.07 3.74
C GLY A 107 4.35 -12.20 2.53
N VAL A 108 3.38 -11.44 2.03
CA VAL A 108 3.57 -10.50 0.91
C VAL A 108 4.63 -9.44 1.24
N ARG A 109 4.60 -8.84 2.43
CA ARG A 109 5.58 -7.81 2.84
C ARG A 109 6.99 -8.35 3.02
N GLY A 110 7.16 -9.63 3.27
CA GLY A 110 8.47 -10.28 3.38
C GLY A 110 9.01 -10.84 2.07
N GLU A 111 8.25 -10.79 0.98
CA GLU A 111 8.68 -11.35 -0.30
C GLU A 111 9.94 -10.66 -0.83
N PRO A 112 10.96 -11.43 -1.19
CA PRO A 112 12.25 -10.87 -1.61
C PRO A 112 12.15 -9.89 -2.79
N GLY A 113 11.31 -10.17 -3.79
CA GLY A 113 11.16 -9.28 -4.94
C GLY A 113 10.40 -7.99 -4.59
N VAL A 114 9.55 -8.01 -3.56
CA VAL A 114 8.82 -6.82 -3.09
C VAL A 114 9.73 -5.94 -2.24
N VAL A 115 10.44 -6.53 -1.27
CA VAL A 115 11.43 -5.81 -0.43
C VAL A 115 12.56 -5.30 -1.31
N GLY A 116 13.10 -6.16 -2.20
CA GLY A 116 14.22 -5.84 -3.08
C GLY A 116 13.97 -4.64 -3.98
N ALA A 117 12.74 -4.48 -4.48
CA ALA A 117 12.40 -3.31 -5.28
C ALA A 117 12.61 -1.99 -4.51
N PHE A 118 12.27 -1.95 -3.23
CA PHE A 118 12.53 -0.76 -2.40
C PHE A 118 14.00 -0.66 -1.95
N GLU A 119 14.68 -1.78 -1.74
CA GLU A 119 16.14 -1.77 -1.50
C GLU A 119 16.87 -1.10 -2.67
N GLU A 120 16.44 -1.34 -3.92
CA GLU A 120 16.98 -0.70 -5.12
C GLU A 120 16.59 0.77 -5.24
N ILE A 121 15.34 1.15 -4.91
CA ILE A 121 14.88 2.55 -4.92
C ILE A 121 15.70 3.41 -3.96
N TYR A 122 15.98 2.89 -2.77
CA TYR A 122 16.67 3.65 -1.72
C TYR A 122 18.17 3.38 -1.64
N ASP A 123 18.68 2.37 -2.34
CA ASP A 123 20.04 1.84 -2.18
C ASP A 123 20.35 1.60 -0.68
N ASP A 124 19.38 0.99 0.01
CA ASP A 124 19.44 0.72 1.44
C ASP A 124 18.73 -0.60 1.73
N LYS A 125 19.33 -1.42 2.60
CA LYS A 125 18.79 -2.72 3.04
C LYS A 125 18.11 -2.67 4.39
N ASP A 126 18.34 -1.59 5.15
CA ASP A 126 17.73 -1.39 6.46
C ASP A 126 16.40 -0.63 6.29
N LEU A 127 15.39 -1.36 5.85
CA LEU A 127 14.05 -0.84 5.58
C LEU A 127 13.07 -1.16 6.71
N ILE A 128 12.08 -0.29 6.85
CA ILE A 128 10.84 -0.53 7.61
C ILE A 128 9.63 -0.48 6.69
N VAL A 129 8.59 -1.28 6.98
CA VAL A 129 7.40 -1.44 6.14
C VAL A 129 6.16 -0.84 6.79
N SER A 130 5.25 -0.29 5.98
CA SER A 130 3.91 0.12 6.45
C SER A 130 3.04 -1.09 6.83
N PHE A 131 2.13 -0.90 7.80
CA PHE A 131 1.06 -1.87 8.10
C PHE A 131 -0.23 -1.43 7.42
N ASP A 132 -0.13 -1.11 6.13
CA ASP A 132 -1.20 -0.53 5.35
C ASP A 132 -2.32 -1.54 5.06
N ALA A 133 -3.42 -1.03 4.53
CA ALA A 133 -4.65 -1.76 4.29
C ALA A 133 -4.48 -2.95 3.34
N ILE A 134 -5.38 -3.89 3.49
CA ILE A 134 -5.66 -4.91 2.49
C ILE A 134 -6.81 -4.43 1.63
N ASN A 135 -6.67 -4.56 0.32
CA ASN A 135 -7.71 -4.15 -0.62
C ASN A 135 -8.50 -5.34 -1.13
N PHE A 136 -9.81 -5.26 -0.92
CA PHE A 136 -10.82 -6.14 -1.48
C PHE A 136 -11.76 -5.25 -2.29
N THR A 137 -11.37 -4.84 -3.51
CA THR A 137 -12.15 -3.86 -4.25
C THR A 137 -13.40 -4.47 -4.84
N PHE A 138 -14.50 -3.87 -4.43
CA PHE A 138 -15.79 -3.82 -5.09
C PHE A 138 -15.93 -2.43 -5.72
N PRO A 139 -16.77 -2.18 -6.75
CA PRO A 139 -16.73 -0.92 -7.49
C PRO A 139 -16.96 0.33 -6.63
N ASN A 140 -16.04 1.27 -6.68
CA ASN A 140 -16.07 2.73 -6.52
C ASN A 140 -15.16 3.44 -5.49
N LYS A 141 -14.35 4.29 -5.99
CA LYS A 141 -13.88 5.71 -5.89
C LYS A 141 -12.59 6.04 -5.11
N PRO A 142 -11.94 7.20 -5.40
CA PRO A 142 -10.49 7.36 -5.49
C PRO A 142 -9.79 8.04 -4.31
N GLY A 143 -8.47 7.96 -4.30
CA GLY A 143 -7.51 8.95 -3.83
C GLY A 143 -6.55 8.48 -2.75
N PHE A 144 -5.27 8.65 -2.97
CA PHE A 144 -4.27 9.16 -2.03
C PHE A 144 -2.78 8.79 -2.32
N ARG A 145 -1.81 9.45 -1.66
CA ARG A 145 -0.45 9.79 -2.11
C ARG A 145 0.69 9.33 -1.17
N CYS A 146 1.79 8.69 -1.74
CA CYS A 146 3.24 8.65 -1.38
C CYS A 146 3.93 7.65 -2.31
N MET A 147 5.28 7.36 -2.21
CA MET A 147 5.84 6.23 -2.95
C MET A 147 5.09 5.00 -2.49
N GLN A 148 4.13 4.68 -3.25
CA GLN A 148 3.15 3.68 -2.90
C GLN A 148 3.45 2.43 -3.69
N GLY A 149 3.21 1.33 -3.05
CA GLY A 149 3.29 0.05 -3.69
C GLY A 149 2.07 -0.80 -3.35
N LEU A 150 1.68 -1.62 -4.27
CA LEU A 150 0.72 -2.67 -4.03
C LEU A 150 1.11 -3.94 -4.77
N VAL A 151 1.03 -5.06 -4.08
CA VAL A 151 1.13 -6.37 -4.70
C VAL A 151 -0.24 -6.79 -5.18
N ASN A 152 -0.35 -7.11 -6.46
CA ASN A 152 -1.57 -7.61 -7.07
C ASN A 152 -1.62 -9.14 -6.96
N LEU A 153 -2.75 -9.70 -6.51
CA LEU A 153 -2.87 -11.14 -6.22
C LEU A 153 -3.90 -11.87 -7.08
N LEU A 154 -4.68 -11.13 -7.87
CA LEU A 154 -5.63 -11.70 -8.84
C LEU A 154 -5.43 -11.02 -10.20
N PRO A 155 -5.79 -11.64 -11.33
CA PRO A 155 -5.73 -10.99 -12.64
C PRO A 155 -6.47 -9.65 -12.61
N ASN A 156 -5.87 -8.59 -13.17
CA ASN A 156 -6.44 -7.25 -13.21
C ASN A 156 -6.25 -6.63 -14.61
N GLY A 157 -7.28 -6.69 -15.40
CA GLY A 157 -7.33 -6.24 -16.79
C GLY A 157 -7.83 -4.79 -16.95
N PRO A 158 -8.04 -4.35 -18.20
CA PRO A 158 -8.39 -2.96 -18.52
C PRO A 158 -9.77 -2.51 -18.01
N ASP A 159 -10.73 -3.42 -17.91
CA ASP A 159 -12.10 -3.13 -17.45
C ASP A 159 -12.32 -3.45 -15.96
N ASP A 160 -11.33 -4.07 -15.31
CA ASP A 160 -11.36 -4.35 -13.90
C ASP A 160 -11.02 -3.08 -13.09
N GLY A 161 -11.45 -3.04 -11.85
CA GLY A 161 -11.09 -1.96 -10.94
C GLY A 161 -9.58 -1.88 -10.67
N GLY A 162 -9.10 -0.76 -10.17
CA GLY A 162 -7.70 -0.66 -9.76
C GLY A 162 -7.03 0.65 -10.10
N LEU A 163 -5.71 0.62 -10.14
CA LEU A 163 -4.88 1.81 -10.24
C LEU A 163 -4.96 2.48 -11.62
N ILE A 164 -5.27 3.76 -11.61
CA ILE A 164 -5.15 4.68 -12.75
C ILE A 164 -4.06 5.67 -12.39
N VAL A 165 -3.17 5.93 -13.32
CA VAL A 165 -2.07 6.90 -13.19
C VAL A 165 -2.08 7.89 -14.34
N CYS A 166 -1.44 9.03 -14.13
CA CYS A 166 -1.17 10.02 -15.16
C CYS A 166 0.35 10.08 -15.39
N PRO A 167 0.89 9.26 -16.31
CA PRO A 167 2.33 9.16 -16.53
C PRO A 167 2.97 10.50 -16.81
N GLY A 168 4.17 10.73 -16.27
CA GLY A 168 4.92 11.99 -16.40
C GLY A 168 4.40 13.13 -15.52
N GLY A 169 3.24 12.97 -14.88
CA GLY A 169 2.65 14.01 -14.04
C GLY A 169 3.50 14.38 -12.82
N HIS A 170 4.29 13.46 -12.30
CA HIS A 170 5.22 13.71 -11.19
C HIS A 170 6.28 14.77 -11.53
N LEU A 171 6.74 14.82 -12.78
CA LEU A 171 7.72 15.80 -13.26
C LEU A 171 7.15 17.23 -13.31
N LEU A 172 5.82 17.36 -13.36
CA LEU A 172 5.13 18.64 -13.43
C LEU A 172 4.50 19.03 -12.07
N SER A 173 4.75 18.31 -11.01
CA SER A 173 4.13 18.53 -9.71
C SER A 173 4.34 19.94 -9.17
N ASP A 174 5.58 20.45 -9.23
CA ASP A 174 5.90 21.79 -8.72
C ASP A 174 5.23 22.88 -9.56
N GLU A 175 5.26 22.75 -10.90
CA GLU A 175 4.57 23.66 -11.81
C GLU A 175 3.06 23.65 -11.57
N PHE A 176 2.48 22.46 -11.43
CA PHE A 176 1.07 22.28 -11.12
C PHE A 176 0.67 23.01 -9.84
N HIS A 177 1.38 22.77 -8.75
CA HIS A 177 1.05 23.41 -7.47
C HIS A 177 1.25 24.92 -7.46
N LYS A 178 2.19 25.42 -8.26
CA LYS A 178 2.38 26.85 -8.46
C LYS A 178 1.21 27.44 -9.25
N ASP A 179 0.82 26.84 -10.37
CA ASP A 179 -0.24 27.34 -11.24
C ASP A 179 -1.64 27.21 -10.60
N MET A 180 -1.82 26.23 -9.70
CA MET A 180 -3.07 25.97 -8.98
C MET A 180 -3.09 26.51 -7.54
N ALA A 181 -2.17 27.41 -7.19
CA ALA A 181 -2.04 27.92 -5.82
C ALA A 181 -3.31 28.64 -5.31
N ASP A 182 -4.04 29.31 -6.20
CA ASP A 182 -5.24 30.08 -5.91
C ASP A 182 -6.54 29.26 -6.04
N GLU A 183 -6.43 27.97 -6.41
CA GLU A 183 -7.61 27.10 -6.51
C GLU A 183 -8.29 26.90 -5.14
N PRO A 184 -9.63 26.94 -5.08
CA PRO A 184 -10.35 26.64 -3.86
C PRO A 184 -10.00 25.23 -3.33
N ARG A 185 -9.57 25.17 -2.09
CA ARG A 185 -9.29 23.86 -1.46
C ARG A 185 -10.59 23.09 -1.26
N ILE A 186 -10.60 21.83 -1.72
CA ILE A 186 -11.70 20.92 -1.41
C ILE A 186 -11.64 20.60 0.09
N PRO A 187 -12.78 20.51 0.81
CA PRO A 187 -12.79 20.27 2.26
C PRO A 187 -12.01 19.04 2.74
N ALA A 188 -11.79 18.05 1.85
CA ALA A 188 -11.04 16.84 2.16
C ALA A 188 -9.52 17.00 2.00
N TRP A 189 -9.00 18.15 1.60
CA TRP A 189 -7.56 18.35 1.44
C TRP A 189 -6.85 18.38 2.78
N THR A 190 -5.76 17.61 2.84
CA THR A 190 -4.78 17.66 3.92
C THR A 190 -3.42 18.04 3.33
N PRO A 191 -2.41 18.40 4.12
CA PRO A 191 -1.05 18.59 3.63
C PRO A 191 -0.48 17.40 2.87
N GLU A 192 -1.10 16.24 3.00
CA GLU A 192 -0.66 14.95 2.47
C GLU A 192 -1.53 14.44 1.33
N TRP A 193 -2.60 15.13 1.01
CA TRP A 193 -3.54 14.72 -0.04
C TRP A 193 -4.09 15.91 -0.81
N TYR A 194 -3.92 15.86 -2.12
CA TYR A 194 -4.44 16.84 -3.05
C TYR A 194 -5.56 16.22 -3.91
N GLY A 195 -6.77 16.75 -3.80
CA GLY A 195 -7.87 16.38 -4.70
C GLY A 195 -7.90 17.31 -5.90
N PHE A 196 -7.85 16.75 -7.11
CA PHE A 196 -7.92 17.55 -8.32
C PHE A 196 -9.29 18.19 -8.50
N THR A 197 -9.29 19.51 -8.72
CA THR A 197 -10.47 20.26 -9.18
C THR A 197 -10.66 20.03 -10.68
N GLU A 198 -11.80 20.46 -11.23
CA GLU A 198 -12.00 20.46 -12.69
C GLU A 198 -10.93 21.27 -13.44
N ASN A 199 -10.50 22.39 -12.87
CA ASN A 199 -9.44 23.22 -13.45
C ASN A 199 -8.10 22.50 -13.41
N GLY A 200 -7.80 21.81 -12.31
CA GLY A 200 -6.60 20.98 -12.19
C GLY A 200 -6.57 19.83 -13.21
N LEU A 201 -7.72 19.16 -13.44
CA LEU A 201 -7.83 18.12 -14.47
C LEU A 201 -7.64 18.70 -15.89
N LYS A 202 -8.25 19.85 -16.20
CA LYS A 202 -8.05 20.57 -17.47
C LYS A 202 -6.60 21.02 -17.66
N TRP A 203 -5.92 21.40 -16.58
CA TRP A 203 -4.50 21.75 -16.64
C TRP A 203 -3.63 20.55 -17.07
N LEU A 204 -3.86 19.37 -16.47
CA LEU A 204 -3.16 18.13 -16.85
C LEU A 204 -3.40 17.80 -18.34
N GLU A 205 -4.65 17.88 -18.79
CA GLU A 205 -5.02 17.65 -20.19
C GLU A 205 -4.32 18.65 -21.13
N LYS A 206 -4.30 19.94 -20.79
CA LYS A 206 -3.60 21.00 -21.55
C LYS A 206 -2.10 20.74 -21.66
N LYS A 207 -1.48 20.10 -20.67
CA LYS A 207 -0.09 19.66 -20.71
C LYS A 207 0.11 18.40 -21.55
N GLY A 208 -0.94 17.85 -22.14
CA GLY A 208 -0.89 16.66 -22.98
C GLY A 208 -0.83 15.35 -22.21
N LEU A 209 -1.02 15.38 -20.89
CA LEU A 209 -1.00 14.22 -20.03
C LEU A 209 -2.28 13.39 -20.20
N LYS A 210 -2.16 12.07 -20.12
CA LYS A 210 -3.28 11.12 -20.29
C LYS A 210 -3.33 10.15 -19.13
N TRP A 211 -4.54 9.80 -18.74
CA TRP A 211 -4.79 8.79 -17.73
C TRP A 211 -4.64 7.38 -18.30
N VAL A 212 -3.92 6.53 -17.60
CA VAL A 212 -3.62 5.15 -18.00
C VAL A 212 -4.07 4.19 -16.91
N LYS A 213 -4.84 3.15 -17.30
CA LYS A 213 -5.16 2.03 -16.43
C LYS A 213 -3.94 1.11 -16.32
N VAL A 214 -3.49 0.86 -15.11
CA VAL A 214 -2.41 -0.08 -14.86
C VAL A 214 -3.00 -1.49 -14.74
N CYS A 215 -2.68 -2.36 -15.70
CA CYS A 215 -3.05 -3.77 -15.67
C CYS A 215 -1.93 -4.58 -15.01
N ALA A 216 -2.29 -5.67 -14.35
CA ALA A 216 -1.34 -6.48 -13.60
C ALA A 216 -1.79 -7.95 -13.50
N GLU A 217 -0.81 -8.85 -13.47
CA GLU A 217 -0.99 -10.27 -13.21
C GLU A 217 -0.79 -10.60 -11.72
N PRO A 218 -1.22 -11.77 -11.24
CA PRO A 218 -0.92 -12.23 -9.89
C PRO A 218 0.59 -12.29 -9.64
N GLY A 219 1.04 -11.62 -8.57
CA GLY A 219 2.45 -11.52 -8.20
C GLY A 219 3.17 -10.30 -8.75
N ASP A 220 2.53 -9.51 -9.62
CA ASP A 220 3.08 -8.21 -10.04
C ASP A 220 3.04 -7.20 -8.90
N PHE A 221 4.10 -6.41 -8.81
CA PHE A 221 4.19 -5.33 -7.84
C PHE A 221 4.13 -3.98 -8.55
N LEU A 222 3.09 -3.20 -8.25
CA LEU A 222 2.85 -1.88 -8.81
C LEU A 222 3.45 -0.84 -7.89
N LEU A 223 4.34 -0.01 -8.43
CA LEU A 223 5.00 1.09 -7.75
C LEU A 223 4.64 2.41 -8.41
N TRP A 224 4.47 3.47 -7.62
CA TRP A 224 4.31 4.82 -8.17
C TRP A 224 4.82 5.89 -7.22
N ASP A 225 5.43 6.91 -7.80
CA ASP A 225 5.76 8.16 -7.10
C ASP A 225 4.46 8.82 -6.65
N SER A 226 4.41 9.25 -5.42
CA SER A 226 3.25 9.94 -4.86
C SER A 226 2.91 11.27 -5.57
N CYS A 227 3.88 11.86 -6.27
CA CYS A 227 3.67 13.05 -7.08
C CYS A 227 2.99 12.74 -8.42
N THR A 228 2.97 11.47 -8.85
CA THR A 228 2.21 11.04 -10.01
C THR A 228 0.72 11.14 -9.70
N PRO A 229 -0.07 11.94 -10.45
CA PRO A 229 -1.51 11.96 -10.25
C PRO A 229 -2.09 10.55 -10.44
N HIS A 230 -2.85 10.08 -9.46
CA HIS A 230 -3.38 8.72 -9.47
C HIS A 230 -4.70 8.61 -8.73
N TYR A 231 -5.48 7.60 -9.07
CA TYR A 231 -6.68 7.21 -8.35
C TYR A 231 -6.99 5.73 -8.56
N ASN A 232 -7.90 5.18 -7.76
CA ASN A 232 -8.43 3.85 -8.00
C ASN A 232 -9.77 3.93 -8.72
N LEU A 233 -9.91 3.18 -9.81
CA LEU A 233 -11.16 3.02 -10.54
C LEU A 233 -11.96 1.85 -9.97
N GLY A 234 -13.28 1.98 -9.89
CA GLY A 234 -14.17 0.86 -9.64
C GLY A 234 -14.21 -0.11 -10.81
N SER A 235 -14.45 -1.40 -10.55
CA SER A 235 -14.59 -2.41 -11.60
C SER A 235 -15.86 -2.19 -12.42
N LYS A 236 -15.76 -2.43 -13.72
CA LYS A 236 -16.92 -2.58 -14.63
C LYS A 236 -17.31 -4.03 -14.81
N THR A 237 -16.48 -4.95 -14.33
CA THR A 237 -16.69 -6.40 -14.38
C THR A 237 -17.03 -6.93 -12.99
N ASN A 238 -17.37 -8.22 -12.90
CA ASN A 238 -17.55 -8.93 -11.65
C ASN A 238 -16.23 -9.50 -11.09
N GLN A 239 -15.08 -9.16 -11.71
CA GLN A 239 -13.77 -9.62 -11.25
C GLN A 239 -13.45 -9.03 -9.89
N LEU A 240 -13.18 -9.89 -8.92
CA LEU A 240 -12.64 -9.48 -7.63
C LEU A 240 -11.19 -9.02 -7.78
N ARG A 241 -10.80 -8.06 -6.98
CA ARG A 241 -9.41 -7.60 -6.88
C ARG A 241 -8.90 -7.79 -5.47
N PHE A 242 -7.81 -8.53 -5.35
CA PHE A 242 -7.07 -8.66 -4.10
C PHE A 242 -5.73 -7.98 -4.25
N ALA A 243 -5.44 -7.08 -3.32
CA ALA A 243 -4.15 -6.39 -3.28
C ALA A 243 -3.71 -6.13 -1.85
N VAL A 244 -2.42 -6.21 -1.63
CA VAL A 244 -1.76 -5.83 -0.37
C VAL A 244 -0.99 -4.55 -0.63
N TYR A 245 -1.42 -3.46 0.00
CA TYR A 245 -0.66 -2.23 -0.02
C TYR A 245 0.56 -2.38 0.88
N THR A 246 1.71 -1.97 0.36
CA THR A 246 2.95 -2.05 1.11
C THR A 246 3.92 -0.99 0.61
N CYS A 247 4.39 -0.18 1.56
CA CYS A 247 5.36 0.88 1.33
C CYS A 247 6.52 0.68 2.29
N TYR A 248 7.71 1.00 1.83
CA TYR A 248 8.91 0.89 2.65
C TYR A 248 9.65 2.22 2.66
N MET A 249 10.47 2.41 3.66
CA MET A 249 11.41 3.52 3.76
C MET A 249 12.65 3.06 4.54
N PRO A 250 13.80 3.70 4.31
CA PRO A 250 14.98 3.48 5.14
C PRO A 250 14.67 3.74 6.61
N VAL A 251 15.15 2.88 7.48
CA VAL A 251 14.99 3.09 8.94
C VAL A 251 15.64 4.39 9.41
N SER A 252 16.68 4.83 8.72
CA SER A 252 17.36 6.10 8.97
C SER A 252 16.46 7.34 8.81
N HIS A 253 15.32 7.20 8.13
CA HIS A 253 14.32 8.27 7.98
C HIS A 253 13.29 8.31 9.11
N ALA A 254 13.28 7.31 9.99
CA ALA A 254 12.38 7.27 11.14
C ALA A 254 13.06 7.80 12.39
N THR A 255 12.33 8.57 13.19
CA THR A 255 12.77 8.94 14.53
C THR A 255 12.59 7.78 15.52
N GLN A 256 13.22 7.83 16.67
CA GLN A 256 12.99 6.83 17.72
C GLN A 256 11.52 6.83 18.20
N GLU A 257 10.90 7.99 18.24
CA GLU A 257 9.48 8.12 18.56
C GLU A 257 8.58 7.43 17.52
N ASP A 258 8.92 7.57 16.21
CA ASP A 258 8.22 6.84 15.13
C ASP A 258 8.32 5.33 15.33
N LEU A 259 9.51 4.81 15.66
CA LEU A 259 9.73 3.40 15.87
C LEU A 259 8.96 2.86 17.09
N VAL A 260 8.86 3.65 18.15
CA VAL A 260 8.07 3.31 19.34
C VAL A 260 6.58 3.27 19.00
N ARG A 261 6.06 4.27 18.27
CA ARG A 261 4.65 4.23 17.77
C ARG A 261 4.39 3.04 16.86
N LYS A 262 5.37 2.71 16.02
CA LYS A 262 5.29 1.56 15.11
C LYS A 262 5.24 0.25 15.89
N LYS A 263 6.04 0.11 16.94
CA LYS A 263 6.01 -1.03 17.85
C LYS A 263 4.63 -1.17 18.52
N ASP A 264 4.05 -0.06 19.04
CA ASP A 264 2.71 -0.07 19.62
C ASP A 264 1.65 -0.53 18.60
N ALA A 265 1.71 -0.02 17.37
CA ALA A 265 0.79 -0.46 16.30
C ALA A 265 0.95 -1.96 15.98
N PHE A 266 2.19 -2.47 15.96
CA PHE A 266 2.46 -3.89 15.74
C PHE A 266 1.91 -4.76 16.86
N GLU A 267 2.15 -4.40 18.13
CA GLU A 267 1.71 -5.16 19.31
C GLU A 267 0.19 -5.17 19.46
N ARG A 268 -0.48 -4.09 19.08
CA ARG A 268 -1.95 -4.01 19.06
C ARG A 268 -2.58 -4.57 17.78
N HIS A 269 -1.78 -5.06 16.84
CA HIS A 269 -2.21 -5.55 15.53
C HIS A 269 -3.06 -4.54 14.73
N VAL A 270 -2.81 -3.24 14.89
CA VAL A 270 -3.54 -2.20 14.14
C VAL A 270 -2.80 -1.82 12.87
N GLY A 271 -3.59 -1.52 11.82
CA GLY A 271 -3.04 -1.00 10.58
C GLY A 271 -2.52 0.43 10.73
N THR A 272 -1.57 0.78 9.88
CA THR A 272 -1.14 2.16 9.66
C THR A 272 -1.65 2.64 8.30
N THR A 273 -1.34 3.89 7.93
CA THR A 273 -1.46 4.30 6.53
C THR A 273 -0.22 3.82 5.74
N HIS A 274 -0.10 4.26 4.50
CA HIS A 274 1.08 4.00 3.66
C HIS A 274 2.43 4.51 4.25
N TRP A 275 2.40 5.30 5.33
CA TRP A 275 3.62 5.78 5.98
C TRP A 275 4.29 4.68 6.82
N PRO A 276 5.48 4.20 6.42
CA PRO A 276 6.17 3.13 7.14
C PRO A 276 6.57 3.50 8.57
N ASN A 277 6.72 4.80 8.87
CA ASN A 277 7.03 5.31 10.22
C ASN A 277 5.80 5.38 11.14
N ALA A 278 4.68 4.76 10.78
CA ALA A 278 3.44 4.73 11.57
C ALA A 278 2.93 6.13 11.98
N ARG A 279 3.09 7.13 11.10
CA ARG A 279 2.62 8.49 11.35
C ARG A 279 1.14 8.54 11.73
N HIS A 280 0.35 7.66 11.14
CA HIS A 280 -1.06 7.48 11.46
C HIS A 280 -1.34 6.00 11.72
N ALA A 281 -1.83 5.68 12.91
CA ALA A 281 -2.29 4.35 13.26
C ALA A 281 -3.82 4.29 13.23
N GLY A 282 -4.36 3.18 12.73
CA GLY A 282 -5.79 2.91 12.67
C GLY A 282 -6.34 2.26 13.92
N SER A 283 -7.51 1.66 13.75
CA SER A 283 -8.18 0.85 14.76
C SER A 283 -8.67 -0.45 14.14
N ASN A 284 -8.64 -1.53 14.90
CA ASN A 284 -9.24 -2.79 14.51
C ASN A 284 -10.77 -2.81 14.68
N LEU A 285 -11.33 -1.77 15.31
CA LEU A 285 -12.75 -1.66 15.53
C LEU A 285 -13.48 -1.29 14.23
N ALA A 286 -14.19 -2.24 13.66
CA ALA A 286 -15.11 -2.01 12.56
C ALA A 286 -16.50 -1.63 13.11
N LYS A 287 -17.22 -0.82 12.33
CA LYS A 287 -18.62 -0.48 12.60
C LYS A 287 -19.49 -0.89 11.42
N ARG A 288 -20.62 -1.51 11.74
CA ARG A 288 -21.68 -1.85 10.80
C ARG A 288 -22.94 -1.09 11.21
N ASP A 289 -23.45 -0.26 10.30
CA ASP A 289 -24.65 0.57 10.53
C ASP A 289 -24.59 1.43 11.82
N GLY A 290 -23.39 2.00 12.07
CA GLY A 290 -23.12 2.90 13.20
C GLY A 290 -22.86 2.20 14.54
N LYS A 291 -23.03 0.88 14.64
CA LYS A 291 -22.74 0.05 15.82
C LYS A 291 -21.43 -0.71 15.64
N ASP A 292 -20.84 -1.14 16.74
CA ASP A 292 -19.67 -2.00 16.69
C ASP A 292 -20.03 -3.32 15.99
N ASP A 293 -19.21 -3.71 15.02
CA ASP A 293 -19.42 -4.93 14.25
C ASP A 293 -19.25 -6.15 15.20
N PRO A 294 -20.26 -7.06 15.31
CA PRO A 294 -20.18 -8.22 16.19
C PRO A 294 -19.06 -9.20 15.80
N TYR A 295 -18.52 -9.07 14.59
CA TYR A 295 -17.43 -9.90 14.07
C TYR A 295 -16.04 -9.28 14.29
N ASN A 296 -15.92 -8.21 15.07
CA ASN A 296 -14.65 -7.56 15.38
C ASN A 296 -13.62 -8.56 15.90
N ARG A 297 -12.40 -8.43 15.40
CA ARG A 297 -11.23 -9.21 15.81
C ARG A 297 -10.09 -8.26 16.12
N PHE A 298 -9.47 -8.42 17.27
CA PHE A 298 -8.35 -7.59 17.71
C PHE A 298 -7.01 -8.29 17.58
N GLU A 299 -7.02 -9.57 17.23
CA GLU A 299 -5.84 -10.36 16.90
C GLU A 299 -6.04 -11.10 15.58
N PRO A 300 -4.97 -11.31 14.79
CA PRO A 300 -5.05 -12.11 13.57
C PRO A 300 -5.34 -13.57 13.93
N VAL A 301 -6.30 -14.19 13.23
CA VAL A 301 -6.68 -15.60 13.45
C VAL A 301 -5.47 -16.52 13.28
N ASN A 302 -4.65 -16.27 12.25
CA ASN A 302 -3.36 -16.94 12.07
C ASN A 302 -2.27 -15.87 12.22
N LYS A 303 -1.50 -15.96 13.31
CA LYS A 303 -0.39 -15.04 13.53
C LYS A 303 0.73 -15.35 12.53
N PRO A 304 1.38 -14.32 11.96
CA PRO A 304 2.49 -14.52 11.04
C PRO A 304 3.69 -15.13 11.79
N ALA A 305 4.37 -16.07 11.14
CA ALA A 305 5.72 -16.46 11.53
C ALA A 305 6.70 -15.52 10.79
N LEU A 306 7.35 -14.63 11.52
CA LEU A 306 8.32 -13.70 10.96
C LEU A 306 9.73 -14.28 11.12
N ASP A 307 10.45 -14.42 10.01
CA ASP A 307 11.89 -14.65 10.05
C ASP A 307 12.62 -13.37 10.46
N GLU A 308 13.94 -13.46 10.64
CA GLU A 308 14.76 -12.33 11.08
C GLU A 308 14.64 -11.11 10.13
N ARG A 309 14.68 -11.34 8.81
CA ARG A 309 14.59 -10.28 7.81
C ARG A 309 13.22 -9.60 7.88
N THR A 310 12.16 -10.36 7.87
CA THR A 310 10.79 -9.84 7.93
C THR A 310 10.52 -9.15 9.27
N PHE A 311 11.09 -9.65 10.37
CA PHE A 311 10.95 -9.00 11.67
C PHE A 311 11.66 -7.64 11.73
N LYS A 312 12.79 -7.45 11.05
CA LYS A 312 13.45 -6.13 10.93
C LYS A 312 12.54 -5.09 10.29
N LEU A 313 11.69 -5.47 9.33
CA LEU A 313 10.73 -4.58 8.68
C LEU A 313 9.71 -3.96 9.66
N THR A 314 9.50 -4.56 10.83
CA THR A 314 8.66 -3.99 11.89
C THR A 314 9.24 -2.71 12.49
N GLY A 315 10.54 -2.48 12.35
CA GLY A 315 11.26 -1.38 13.00
C GLY A 315 11.64 -1.64 14.45
N ILE A 316 11.10 -2.68 15.08
CA ILE A 316 11.32 -2.98 16.52
C ILE A 316 12.80 -3.19 16.85
N PRO A 317 13.60 -3.93 16.06
CA PRO A 317 15.03 -4.13 16.36
C PRO A 317 15.88 -2.87 16.35
N TYR A 318 15.37 -1.77 15.78
CA TYR A 318 16.09 -0.50 15.69
C TYR A 318 15.74 0.48 16.80
N ILE A 319 14.87 0.12 17.73
CA ILE A 319 14.55 0.93 18.92
C ILE A 319 15.75 0.89 19.86
N LYS A 320 16.27 2.06 20.22
CA LYS A 320 17.34 2.18 21.21
C LYS A 320 16.81 1.93 22.61
N ALA A 321 17.59 1.21 23.41
CA ALA A 321 17.31 0.94 24.83
C ALA A 321 17.36 2.24 25.65
#